data_cb94d02b3ee7e84ac729cbca9ccbbe89
#
_entry.id   cb94d02b3ee7e84ac729cbca9ccbbe89
#
_cell.length_a   1.000
_cell.length_b   1.000
_cell.length_c   1.000
_cell.angle_alpha   90.00
_cell.angle_beta   90.00
_cell.angle_gamma   90.00
#
_symmetry.space_group_name_H-M   'P 1'
#
loop_
_entity.id
_entity.type
_entity.pdbx_description
1 polymer ?
#
loop_
_entity_poly.entity_id
_entity_poly.type
_entity_poly.pdbx_seq_one_letter_code
_entity_poly.pdbx_strand_id
1 'polypeptide(L)'
;VFNDTFSCIHVDDEDLYLETKEYLQEIAPDKVSIVKYYQSKDLPLFEKYNIERQIKTSFGKTVSMSKGAYLIIEHTEALHVIDVNSGNRSSKATSQEDTALEVNMIAAAEIARQLRLRDMGGIIVVDFIDMQNPENRKVLYDFLREEMSDDKAKHKILPPSKFGLIQITRQRVRPEVNIKTREEDPNNEKGEIEAPILIIDKIASDLERIIKDHKKVVLNVHPFVAAYLTKGFPSLRSKWFFEHKKWVKIIPRDAYTYLEYHFFDKEGNEIIVK
;
A
#
# COMPACT_ATOMS: atom_id res chain seq x y z
N VAL A 1 19.08 3.02 -12.73
CA VAL A 1 17.82 3.01 -12.00
C VAL A 1 16.78 3.90 -12.67
N PHE A 2 17.19 5.04 -13.26
CA PHE A 2 16.29 5.88 -14.04
C PHE A 2 16.25 5.36 -15.49
N ASN A 3 15.13 4.79 -15.88
CA ASN A 3 14.84 4.43 -17.26
C ASN A 3 13.95 5.54 -17.88
N ASP A 4 13.74 5.47 -19.19
CA ASP A 4 12.96 6.47 -19.92
C ASP A 4 11.45 6.45 -19.63
N THR A 5 11.02 5.56 -18.71
CA THR A 5 9.61 5.46 -18.29
C THR A 5 9.21 6.51 -17.26
N PHE A 6 10.16 7.18 -16.58
CA PHE A 6 9.86 8.24 -15.62
C PHE A 6 9.63 9.57 -16.32
N SER A 7 8.43 10.10 -16.20
CA SER A 7 8.07 11.40 -16.76
C SER A 7 8.30 12.55 -15.77
N CYS A 8 8.24 12.29 -14.47
CA CYS A 8 8.31 13.31 -13.43
C CYS A 8 8.66 12.71 -12.06
N ILE A 9 9.39 13.47 -11.25
CA ILE A 9 9.66 13.21 -9.83
C ILE A 9 9.13 14.39 -9.06
N HIS A 10 8.12 14.19 -8.22
CA HIS A 10 7.60 15.20 -7.32
C HIS A 10 8.17 15.02 -5.92
N VAL A 11 8.65 16.11 -5.33
CA VAL A 11 9.24 16.13 -3.97
C VAL A 11 8.61 17.31 -3.23
N ASP A 12 8.12 17.08 -2.02
CA ASP A 12 7.48 18.09 -1.14
C ASP A 12 8.37 18.54 0.02
N ASP A 13 9.54 17.94 0.17
CA ASP A 13 10.60 18.36 1.07
C ASP A 13 11.68 19.13 0.28
N GLU A 14 12.08 20.31 0.77
CA GLU A 14 12.99 21.20 0.06
C GLU A 14 14.42 20.64 0.01
N ASP A 15 14.90 20.08 1.13
CA ASP A 15 16.24 19.53 1.22
C ASP A 15 16.38 18.31 0.30
N LEU A 16 15.41 17.39 0.33
CA LEU A 16 15.37 16.23 -0.54
C LEU A 16 15.25 16.62 -2.03
N TYR A 17 14.51 17.70 -2.34
CA TYR A 17 14.43 18.22 -3.71
C TYR A 17 15.79 18.68 -4.20
N LEU A 18 16.53 19.46 -3.40
CA LEU A 18 17.87 19.94 -3.74
C LEU A 18 18.86 18.79 -3.90
N GLU A 19 18.92 17.88 -2.94
CA GLU A 19 19.78 16.68 -3.02
C GLU A 19 19.48 15.85 -4.28
N THR A 20 18.19 15.64 -4.59
CA THR A 20 17.79 14.88 -5.78
C THR A 20 18.27 15.55 -7.07
N LYS A 21 18.18 16.88 -7.14
CA LYS A 21 18.66 17.65 -8.30
C LYS A 21 20.17 17.59 -8.44
N GLU A 22 20.91 17.79 -7.35
CA GLU A 22 22.36 17.70 -7.35
C GLU A 22 22.82 16.31 -7.79
N TYR A 23 22.23 15.26 -7.23
CA TYR A 23 22.52 13.89 -7.61
C TYR A 23 22.26 13.63 -9.11
N LEU A 24 21.13 14.08 -9.65
CA LEU A 24 20.83 13.93 -11.07
C LEU A 24 21.74 14.79 -11.95
N GLN A 25 22.17 15.95 -11.47
CA GLN A 25 23.12 16.80 -12.21
C GLN A 25 24.44 16.07 -12.47
N GLU A 26 24.87 15.21 -11.56
CA GLU A 26 26.10 14.44 -11.69
C GLU A 26 25.93 13.20 -12.58
N ILE A 27 24.82 12.46 -12.44
CA ILE A 27 24.67 11.15 -13.09
C ILE A 27 23.83 11.15 -14.37
N ALA A 28 22.89 12.09 -14.52
CA ALA A 28 21.96 12.22 -15.65
C ALA A 28 21.51 13.68 -15.84
N PRO A 29 22.38 14.58 -16.31
CA PRO A 29 22.10 16.02 -16.40
C PRO A 29 20.88 16.36 -17.28
N ASP A 30 20.63 15.55 -18.29
CA ASP A 30 19.49 15.65 -19.20
C ASP A 30 18.13 15.42 -18.50
N LYS A 31 18.14 14.72 -17.36
CA LYS A 31 16.94 14.37 -16.58
C LYS A 31 16.66 15.27 -15.38
N VAL A 32 17.49 16.24 -15.08
CA VAL A 32 17.30 17.16 -13.94
C VAL A 32 15.96 17.89 -14.03
N SER A 33 15.49 18.19 -15.22
CA SER A 33 14.23 18.90 -15.46
C SER A 33 12.96 18.13 -15.06
N ILE A 34 13.05 16.81 -14.87
CA ILE A 34 11.90 16.00 -14.43
C ILE A 34 11.63 16.14 -12.93
N VAL A 35 12.59 16.62 -12.14
CA VAL A 35 12.42 16.84 -10.70
C VAL A 35 11.66 18.13 -10.48
N LYS A 36 10.53 18.04 -9.80
CA LYS A 36 9.64 19.17 -9.51
C LYS A 36 9.40 19.29 -8.02
N TYR A 37 9.61 20.49 -7.51
CA TYR A 37 9.23 20.80 -6.14
C TYR A 37 7.72 20.98 -6.06
N TYR A 38 7.10 20.26 -5.12
CA TYR A 38 5.67 20.32 -4.89
C TYR A 38 5.38 21.17 -3.65
N GLN A 39 4.76 22.30 -3.85
CA GLN A 39 4.27 23.16 -2.78
C GLN A 39 2.75 23.31 -2.91
N SER A 40 2.02 22.67 -2.02
CA SER A 40 0.60 22.93 -1.85
C SER A 40 0.28 22.99 -0.36
N LYS A 41 -0.48 24.02 0.03
CA LYS A 41 -0.95 24.18 1.41
C LYS A 41 -2.24 23.40 1.66
N ASP A 42 -2.96 23.09 0.60
CA ASP A 42 -4.32 22.57 0.70
C ASP A 42 -4.41 21.06 0.42
N LEU A 43 -3.46 20.51 -0.32
CA LEU A 43 -3.49 19.11 -0.74
C LEU A 43 -2.11 18.48 -0.62
N PRO A 44 -1.89 17.56 0.33
CA PRO A 44 -0.64 16.81 0.46
C PRO A 44 -0.28 16.02 -0.81
N LEU A 45 1.01 15.83 -1.07
CA LEU A 45 1.52 15.17 -2.27
C LEU A 45 0.93 13.77 -2.45
N PHE A 46 0.90 12.96 -1.40
CA PHE A 46 0.40 11.59 -1.44
C PHE A 46 -1.11 11.53 -1.66
N GLU A 47 -1.84 12.47 -1.09
CA GLU A 47 -3.29 12.58 -1.32
C GLU A 47 -3.61 12.99 -2.76
N LYS A 48 -2.86 13.95 -3.32
CA LYS A 48 -3.00 14.37 -4.73
C LYS A 48 -2.92 13.21 -5.72
N TYR A 49 -2.02 12.28 -5.46
CA TYR A 49 -1.80 11.11 -6.33
C TYR A 49 -2.48 9.84 -5.82
N ASN A 50 -3.32 9.93 -4.78
CA ASN A 50 -4.00 8.78 -4.16
C ASN A 50 -3.04 7.66 -3.73
N ILE A 51 -1.82 8.01 -3.29
CA ILE A 51 -0.78 7.03 -2.93
C ILE A 51 -1.21 6.19 -1.73
N GLU A 52 -1.83 6.79 -0.71
CA GLU A 52 -2.32 6.06 0.46
C GLU A 52 -3.34 4.97 0.08
N ARG A 53 -4.29 5.31 -0.82
CA ARG A 53 -5.25 4.33 -1.31
C ARG A 53 -4.56 3.21 -2.08
N GLN A 54 -3.57 3.55 -2.91
CA GLN A 54 -2.79 2.56 -3.64
C GLN A 54 -2.00 1.64 -2.71
N ILE A 55 -1.40 2.18 -1.64
CA ILE A 55 -0.72 1.40 -0.60
C ILE A 55 -1.71 0.43 0.05
N LYS A 56 -2.84 0.92 0.54
CA LYS A 56 -3.87 0.09 1.19
C LYS A 56 -4.34 -1.06 0.30
N THR A 57 -4.60 -0.77 -0.99
CA THR A 57 -5.09 -1.78 -1.94
C THR A 57 -4.00 -2.74 -2.42
N SER A 58 -2.75 -2.29 -2.47
CA SER A 58 -1.64 -3.07 -3.03
C SER A 58 -0.86 -3.90 -2.02
N PHE A 59 -0.89 -3.55 -0.72
CA PHE A 59 -0.13 -4.27 0.33
C PHE A 59 -1.00 -5.09 1.27
N GLY A 60 -2.32 -5.08 1.10
CA GLY A 60 -3.22 -5.93 1.88
C GLY A 60 -3.00 -7.43 1.62
N LYS A 61 -3.51 -8.28 2.53
CA LYS A 61 -3.59 -9.74 2.34
C LYS A 61 -4.39 -10.07 1.08
N THR A 62 -5.48 -9.34 0.85
CA THR A 62 -6.32 -9.45 -0.34
C THR A 62 -5.99 -8.33 -1.32
N VAL A 63 -5.67 -8.68 -2.55
CA VAL A 63 -5.39 -7.74 -3.64
C VAL A 63 -6.50 -7.85 -4.67
N SER A 64 -7.29 -6.78 -4.79
CA SER A 64 -8.37 -6.71 -5.77
C SER A 64 -7.82 -6.54 -7.18
N MET A 65 -8.37 -7.29 -8.12
CA MET A 65 -8.05 -7.22 -9.54
C MET A 65 -9.24 -6.69 -10.35
N SER A 66 -9.02 -6.47 -11.63
CA SER A 66 -10.11 -6.09 -12.53
C SER A 66 -11.21 -7.15 -12.57
N LYS A 67 -12.42 -6.71 -12.91
CA LYS A 67 -13.59 -7.57 -13.09
C LYS A 67 -14.04 -8.34 -11.83
N GLY A 68 -13.68 -7.89 -10.62
CA GLY A 68 -14.09 -8.46 -9.33
C GLY A 68 -13.31 -9.69 -8.88
N ALA A 69 -12.29 -10.11 -9.62
CA ALA A 69 -11.36 -11.13 -9.19
C ALA A 69 -10.39 -10.57 -8.12
N TYR A 70 -9.77 -11.43 -7.34
CA TYR A 70 -8.80 -11.01 -6.31
C TYR A 70 -7.79 -12.12 -6.01
N LEU A 71 -6.62 -11.70 -5.52
CA LEU A 71 -5.59 -12.58 -4.97
C LEU A 71 -5.68 -12.60 -3.44
N ILE A 72 -5.37 -13.72 -2.84
CA ILE A 72 -5.02 -13.82 -1.42
C ILE A 72 -3.53 -14.15 -1.34
N ILE A 73 -2.76 -13.29 -0.68
CA ILE A 73 -1.32 -13.44 -0.54
C ILE A 73 -1.03 -13.72 0.93
N GLU A 74 -0.45 -14.88 1.22
CA GLU A 74 -0.08 -15.30 2.57
C GLU A 74 1.41 -15.61 2.65
N HIS A 75 1.99 -15.26 3.79
CA HIS A 75 3.37 -15.54 4.12
C HIS A 75 3.41 -16.64 5.17
N THR A 76 4.10 -17.71 4.86
CA THR A 76 4.45 -18.74 5.84
C THR A 76 5.90 -18.57 6.25
N GLU A 77 6.37 -19.34 7.23
CA GLU A 77 7.77 -19.31 7.66
C GLU A 77 8.75 -19.63 6.51
N ALA A 78 8.38 -20.52 5.60
CA ALA A 78 9.27 -21.05 4.56
C ALA A 78 8.97 -20.55 3.14
N LEU A 79 7.74 -20.18 2.84
CA LEU A 79 7.32 -19.85 1.48
C LEU A 79 6.13 -18.87 1.46
N HIS A 80 5.90 -18.27 0.30
CA HIS A 80 4.72 -17.47 0.03
C HIS A 80 3.68 -18.30 -0.72
N VAL A 81 2.42 -18.13 -0.37
CA VAL A 81 1.29 -18.76 -1.06
C VAL A 81 0.41 -17.67 -1.64
N ILE A 82 0.02 -17.84 -2.89
CA ILE A 82 -0.89 -16.93 -3.59
C ILE A 82 -2.04 -17.75 -4.14
N ASP A 83 -3.25 -17.44 -3.68
CA ASP A 83 -4.50 -18.05 -4.13
C ASP A 83 -5.26 -17.09 -5.05
N VAL A 84 -5.75 -17.61 -6.19
CA VAL A 84 -6.46 -16.83 -7.21
C VAL A 84 -7.95 -17.09 -7.13
N ASN A 85 -8.73 -16.03 -6.91
CA ASN A 85 -10.18 -16.11 -6.79
C ASN A 85 -10.89 -15.32 -7.88
N SER A 86 -11.89 -15.94 -8.52
CA SER A 86 -12.70 -15.30 -9.57
C SER A 86 -13.74 -14.31 -9.05
N GLY A 87 -14.01 -14.31 -7.73
CA GLY A 87 -15.10 -13.52 -7.16
C GLY A 87 -16.49 -14.01 -7.60
N ASN A 88 -17.50 -13.17 -7.44
CA ASN A 88 -18.89 -13.49 -7.76
C ASN A 88 -19.18 -13.39 -9.27
N ARG A 89 -18.43 -14.09 -10.10
CA ARG A 89 -18.68 -14.14 -11.55
C ARG A 89 -19.62 -15.28 -11.90
N SER A 90 -20.83 -14.93 -12.22
CA SER A 90 -21.76 -15.79 -12.95
C SER A 90 -22.05 -15.18 -14.33
N SER A 91 -21.12 -15.26 -15.29
CA SER A 91 -21.46 -14.90 -16.66
C SER A 91 -22.10 -16.12 -17.34
N LYS A 92 -23.36 -16.00 -17.68
CA LYS A 92 -24.13 -17.03 -18.43
C LYS A 92 -23.69 -17.19 -19.88
N ALA A 93 -22.71 -16.40 -20.35
CA ALA A 93 -22.37 -16.27 -21.78
C ALA A 93 -21.00 -16.85 -22.18
N THR A 94 -20.12 -17.19 -21.23
CA THR A 94 -18.79 -17.77 -21.51
C THR A 94 -18.64 -19.13 -20.84
N SER A 95 -17.84 -20.03 -21.44
CA SER A 95 -17.54 -21.31 -20.81
C SER A 95 -16.78 -21.08 -19.47
N GLN A 96 -16.94 -22.02 -18.53
CA GLN A 96 -16.21 -21.98 -17.27
C GLN A 96 -14.71 -21.99 -17.52
N GLU A 97 -14.24 -22.72 -18.50
CA GLU A 97 -12.83 -22.81 -18.92
C GLU A 97 -12.28 -21.44 -19.42
N ASP A 98 -13.04 -20.75 -20.30
CA ASP A 98 -12.65 -19.45 -20.83
C ASP A 98 -12.61 -18.39 -19.72
N THR A 99 -13.54 -18.46 -18.79
CA THR A 99 -13.58 -17.57 -17.62
C THR A 99 -12.36 -17.82 -16.71
N ALA A 100 -12.01 -19.09 -16.49
CA ALA A 100 -10.84 -19.46 -15.69
C ALA A 100 -9.55 -18.95 -16.35
N LEU A 101 -9.38 -19.15 -17.65
CA LEU A 101 -8.22 -18.63 -18.37
C LEU A 101 -8.13 -17.12 -18.30
N GLU A 102 -9.22 -16.40 -18.53
CA GLU A 102 -9.24 -14.92 -18.46
C GLU A 102 -8.84 -14.41 -17.08
N VAL A 103 -9.39 -14.99 -16.01
CA VAL A 103 -9.06 -14.60 -14.63
C VAL A 103 -7.59 -14.92 -14.31
N ASN A 104 -7.13 -16.10 -14.71
CA ASN A 104 -5.76 -16.53 -14.49
C ASN A 104 -4.74 -15.64 -15.22
N MET A 105 -5.05 -15.15 -16.42
CA MET A 105 -4.19 -14.19 -17.15
C MET A 105 -4.11 -12.86 -16.42
N ILE A 106 -5.25 -12.33 -15.95
CA ILE A 106 -5.27 -11.10 -15.13
C ILE A 106 -4.45 -11.31 -13.83
N ALA A 107 -4.62 -12.47 -13.21
CA ALA A 107 -3.89 -12.83 -12.00
C ALA A 107 -2.38 -12.94 -12.24
N ALA A 108 -1.94 -13.53 -13.34
CA ALA A 108 -0.52 -13.68 -13.68
C ALA A 108 0.19 -12.31 -13.81
N ALA A 109 -0.43 -11.36 -14.49
CA ALA A 109 0.09 -9.99 -14.60
C ALA A 109 0.17 -9.31 -13.22
N GLU A 110 -0.89 -9.42 -12.41
CA GLU A 110 -0.90 -8.84 -11.06
C GLU A 110 0.10 -9.53 -10.13
N ILE A 111 0.25 -10.85 -10.18
CA ILE A 111 1.25 -11.60 -9.41
C ILE A 111 2.65 -11.09 -9.74
N ALA A 112 3.01 -10.99 -11.02
CA ALA A 112 4.29 -10.46 -11.44
C ALA A 112 4.53 -9.05 -10.90
N ARG A 113 3.51 -8.19 -10.91
CA ARG A 113 3.54 -6.85 -10.32
C ARG A 113 3.74 -6.91 -8.81
N GLN A 114 3.01 -7.77 -8.09
CA GLN A 114 3.10 -7.91 -6.63
C GLN A 114 4.46 -8.43 -6.17
N LEU A 115 5.05 -9.39 -6.88
CA LEU A 115 6.39 -9.89 -6.58
C LEU A 115 7.44 -8.78 -6.64
N ARG A 116 7.36 -7.89 -7.63
CA ARG A 116 8.24 -6.72 -7.75
C ARG A 116 7.93 -5.65 -6.70
N LEU A 117 6.65 -5.33 -6.49
CA LEU A 117 6.21 -4.27 -5.60
C LEU A 117 6.56 -4.54 -4.14
N ARG A 118 6.37 -5.79 -3.70
CA ARG A 118 6.66 -6.22 -2.32
C ARG A 118 8.10 -6.73 -2.14
N ASP A 119 8.92 -6.78 -3.18
CA ASP A 119 10.22 -7.45 -3.19
C ASP A 119 10.15 -8.89 -2.66
N MET A 120 9.06 -9.59 -2.95
CA MET A 120 8.88 -10.98 -2.50
C MET A 120 9.94 -11.87 -3.10
N GLY A 121 10.65 -12.62 -2.27
CA GLY A 121 11.73 -13.51 -2.70
C GLY A 121 11.70 -14.85 -1.96
N GLY A 122 12.38 -15.83 -2.48
CA GLY A 122 12.35 -17.20 -1.98
C GLY A 122 11.45 -18.09 -2.82
N ILE A 123 10.70 -18.97 -2.18
CA ILE A 123 9.78 -19.90 -2.83
C ILE A 123 8.37 -19.31 -2.79
N ILE A 124 7.74 -19.19 -3.94
CA ILE A 124 6.37 -18.73 -4.10
C ILE A 124 5.58 -19.84 -4.79
N VAL A 125 4.44 -20.20 -4.21
CA VAL A 125 3.50 -21.18 -4.78
C VAL A 125 2.23 -20.44 -5.14
N VAL A 126 1.82 -20.55 -6.39
CA VAL A 126 0.59 -19.93 -6.90
C VAL A 126 -0.42 -21.02 -7.21
N ASP A 127 -1.61 -20.87 -6.64
CA ASP A 127 -2.79 -21.69 -6.92
C ASP A 127 -3.71 -20.93 -7.86
N PHE A 128 -3.62 -21.27 -9.13
CA PHE A 128 -4.47 -20.71 -10.17
C PHE A 128 -5.80 -21.45 -10.26
N ILE A 129 -6.83 -20.79 -10.78
CA ILE A 129 -8.11 -21.44 -11.02
C ILE A 129 -7.89 -22.62 -11.97
N ASP A 130 -8.45 -23.78 -11.59
CA ASP A 130 -8.32 -25.03 -12.33
C ASP A 130 -8.78 -24.89 -13.80
N MET A 131 -7.96 -25.41 -14.69
CA MET A 131 -8.23 -25.48 -16.14
C MET A 131 -8.04 -26.91 -16.62
N GLN A 132 -9.01 -27.42 -17.36
CA GLN A 132 -8.97 -28.77 -17.90
C GLN A 132 -8.11 -28.88 -19.17
N ASN A 133 -8.12 -27.82 -20.01
CA ASN A 133 -7.39 -27.80 -21.27
C ASN A 133 -5.89 -27.61 -21.05
N PRO A 134 -5.03 -28.57 -21.47
CA PRO A 134 -3.58 -28.44 -21.37
C PRO A 134 -3.00 -27.24 -22.14
N GLU A 135 -3.63 -26.84 -23.24
CA GLU A 135 -3.20 -25.69 -24.03
C GLU A 135 -3.39 -24.38 -23.24
N ASN A 136 -4.52 -24.22 -22.55
CA ASN A 136 -4.78 -23.07 -21.71
C ASN A 136 -3.76 -22.97 -20.56
N ARG A 137 -3.41 -24.11 -19.96
CA ARG A 137 -2.34 -24.14 -18.93
C ARG A 137 -0.98 -23.72 -19.49
N LYS A 138 -0.68 -24.11 -20.72
CA LYS A 138 0.54 -23.68 -21.39
C LYS A 138 0.53 -22.19 -21.72
N VAL A 139 -0.58 -21.67 -22.26
CA VAL A 139 -0.76 -20.24 -22.53
C VAL A 139 -0.57 -19.43 -21.26
N LEU A 140 -1.17 -19.82 -20.15
CA LEU A 140 -0.99 -19.15 -18.84
C LEU A 140 0.48 -19.17 -18.40
N TYR A 141 1.14 -20.32 -18.52
CA TYR A 141 2.55 -20.45 -18.11
C TYR A 141 3.47 -19.57 -18.97
N ASP A 142 3.27 -19.57 -20.27
CA ASP A 142 4.09 -18.74 -21.18
C ASP A 142 3.84 -17.25 -20.93
N PHE A 143 2.61 -16.84 -20.68
CA PHE A 143 2.26 -15.47 -20.34
C PHE A 143 2.87 -15.02 -18.98
N LEU A 144 2.80 -15.86 -17.95
CA LEU A 144 3.44 -15.53 -16.67
C LEU A 144 4.95 -15.35 -16.83
N ARG A 145 5.58 -16.14 -17.68
CA ARG A 145 7.02 -15.96 -17.99
C ARG A 145 7.30 -14.65 -18.71
N GLU A 146 6.44 -14.23 -19.60
CA GLU A 146 6.53 -12.95 -20.28
C GLU A 146 6.39 -11.78 -19.31
N GLU A 147 5.36 -11.78 -18.47
CA GLU A 147 5.14 -10.76 -17.42
C GLU A 147 6.30 -10.65 -16.41
N MET A 148 7.00 -11.75 -16.19
CA MET A 148 8.18 -11.79 -15.31
C MET A 148 9.48 -11.44 -16.03
N SER A 149 9.51 -11.30 -17.34
CA SER A 149 10.74 -11.05 -18.12
C SER A 149 11.42 -9.74 -17.74
N ASP A 150 10.65 -8.71 -17.35
CA ASP A 150 11.13 -7.40 -16.92
C ASP A 150 11.63 -7.38 -15.46
N ASP A 151 11.48 -8.47 -14.73
CA ASP A 151 11.94 -8.54 -13.34
C ASP A 151 13.47 -8.63 -13.28
N LYS A 152 14.09 -7.62 -12.67
CA LYS A 152 15.56 -7.55 -12.50
C LYS A 152 16.12 -8.58 -11.53
N ALA A 153 15.29 -9.16 -10.66
CA ALA A 153 15.69 -10.24 -9.77
C ALA A 153 15.76 -11.57 -10.53
N LYS A 154 16.81 -12.35 -10.30
CA LYS A 154 16.90 -13.68 -10.89
C LYS A 154 15.75 -14.54 -10.39
N HIS A 155 15.03 -15.15 -11.30
CA HIS A 155 13.89 -16.00 -10.98
C HIS A 155 13.81 -17.22 -11.91
N LYS A 156 13.10 -18.23 -11.47
CA LYS A 156 12.79 -19.42 -12.24
C LYS A 156 11.34 -19.80 -11.97
N ILE A 157 10.59 -20.03 -13.05
CA ILE A 157 9.20 -20.48 -13.01
C ILE A 157 9.17 -21.93 -13.47
N LEU A 158 8.58 -22.80 -12.67
CA LEU A 158 8.40 -24.20 -13.04
C LEU A 158 7.07 -24.36 -13.79
N PRO A 159 6.96 -25.30 -14.75
CA PRO A 159 5.71 -25.63 -15.37
C PRO A 159 4.65 -26.03 -14.34
N PRO A 160 3.35 -25.87 -14.64
CA PRO A 160 2.28 -26.27 -13.75
C PRO A 160 2.44 -27.73 -13.30
N SER A 161 2.29 -27.98 -12.01
CA SER A 161 2.28 -29.31 -11.45
C SER A 161 1.07 -30.11 -11.92
N LYS A 162 1.02 -31.42 -11.58
CA LYS A 162 -0.18 -32.25 -11.84
C LYS A 162 -1.44 -31.74 -11.13
N PHE A 163 -1.26 -30.92 -10.09
CA PHE A 163 -2.34 -30.30 -9.31
C PHE A 163 -2.62 -28.85 -9.71
N GLY A 164 -2.10 -28.38 -10.85
CA GLY A 164 -2.33 -27.00 -11.33
C GLY A 164 -1.45 -25.92 -10.70
N LEU A 165 -0.71 -26.24 -9.65
CA LEU A 165 0.14 -25.28 -8.95
C LEU A 165 1.35 -24.84 -9.78
N ILE A 166 1.62 -23.53 -9.82
CA ILE A 166 2.84 -22.97 -10.40
C ILE A 166 3.80 -22.58 -9.27
N GLN A 167 5.05 -23.03 -9.36
CA GLN A 167 6.11 -22.70 -8.42
C GLN A 167 7.06 -21.67 -9.04
N ILE A 168 7.36 -20.62 -8.29
CA ILE A 168 8.31 -19.58 -8.65
C ILE A 168 9.39 -19.53 -7.59
N THR A 169 10.65 -19.52 -8.01
CA THR A 169 11.77 -19.16 -7.14
C THR A 169 12.31 -17.81 -7.56
N ARG A 170 12.41 -16.87 -6.65
CA ARG A 170 12.90 -15.50 -6.91
C ARG A 170 14.00 -15.14 -5.93
N GLN A 171 15.09 -14.58 -6.43
CA GLN A 171 16.20 -14.14 -5.59
C GLN A 171 15.76 -13.03 -4.65
N ARG A 172 16.12 -13.12 -3.38
CA ARG A 172 15.98 -12.02 -2.41
C ARG A 172 17.06 -10.98 -2.68
N VAL A 173 16.69 -9.84 -3.24
CA VAL A 173 17.61 -8.74 -3.55
C VAL A 173 17.61 -7.71 -2.43
N ARG A 174 16.45 -7.50 -1.80
CA ARG A 174 16.21 -6.57 -0.67
C ARG A 174 15.33 -7.25 0.37
N PRO A 175 15.25 -6.68 1.59
CA PRO A 175 14.21 -7.07 2.52
C PRO A 175 12.82 -6.89 1.88
N GLU A 176 11.95 -7.82 2.15
CA GLU A 176 10.57 -7.75 1.69
C GLU A 176 9.86 -6.52 2.26
N VAL A 177 9.13 -5.81 1.42
CA VAL A 177 8.32 -4.66 1.82
C VAL A 177 7.01 -5.18 2.39
N ASN A 178 6.93 -5.23 3.71
CA ASN A 178 5.72 -5.63 4.42
C ASN A 178 5.09 -4.40 5.09
N ILE A 179 4.10 -3.82 4.44
CA ILE A 179 3.30 -2.74 5.01
C ILE A 179 2.06 -3.37 5.63
N LYS A 180 2.02 -3.43 6.95
CA LYS A 180 0.82 -3.85 7.65
C LYS A 180 -0.26 -2.80 7.46
N THR A 181 -1.24 -3.11 6.62
CA THR A 181 -2.40 -2.24 6.38
C THR A 181 -3.55 -2.54 7.34
N ARG A 182 -3.48 -3.68 8.03
CA ARG A 182 -4.45 -4.10 9.05
C ARG A 182 -3.72 -4.73 10.23
N GLU A 183 -4.30 -4.58 11.41
CA GLU A 183 -3.86 -5.21 12.65
C GLU A 183 -5.07 -5.85 13.34
N GLU A 184 -4.83 -6.73 14.31
CA GLU A 184 -5.89 -7.30 15.14
C GLU A 184 -6.58 -6.19 15.94
N ASP A 185 -7.92 -6.22 16.00
CA ASP A 185 -8.67 -5.25 16.79
C ASP A 185 -8.45 -5.52 18.28
N PRO A 186 -7.83 -4.61 19.04
CA PRO A 186 -7.58 -4.82 20.46
C PRO A 186 -8.87 -4.94 21.31
N ASN A 187 -10.02 -4.55 20.75
CA ASN A 187 -11.33 -4.65 21.41
C ASN A 187 -12.16 -5.84 20.92
N ASN A 188 -11.71 -6.57 19.90
CA ASN A 188 -12.46 -7.69 19.34
C ASN A 188 -11.50 -8.76 18.78
N GLU A 189 -11.35 -9.86 19.48
CA GLU A 189 -10.41 -10.96 19.18
C GLU A 189 -10.56 -11.58 17.77
N LYS A 190 -11.59 -11.25 17.02
CA LYS A 190 -11.86 -11.76 15.66
C LYS A 190 -11.94 -10.67 14.60
N GLY A 191 -11.72 -9.41 14.97
CA GLY A 191 -11.78 -8.25 14.06
C GLY A 191 -10.39 -7.83 13.58
N GLU A 192 -10.27 -7.42 12.32
CA GLU A 192 -9.11 -6.72 11.79
C GLU A 192 -9.46 -5.25 11.58
N ILE A 193 -8.57 -4.36 11.99
CA ILE A 193 -8.68 -2.91 11.81
C ILE A 193 -7.55 -2.38 10.95
N GLU A 194 -7.72 -1.19 10.38
CA GLU A 194 -6.63 -0.49 9.70
C GLU A 194 -5.46 -0.25 10.66
N ALA A 195 -4.23 -0.36 10.16
CA ALA A 195 -3.05 -0.16 10.98
C ALA A 195 -3.00 1.25 11.59
N PRO A 196 -2.64 1.40 12.89
CA PRO A 196 -2.62 2.69 13.58
C PRO A 196 -1.79 3.76 12.91
N ILE A 197 -0.73 3.36 12.22
CA ILE A 197 0.15 4.31 11.53
C ILE A 197 -0.61 5.10 10.46
N LEU A 198 -1.58 4.47 9.78
CA LEU A 198 -2.37 5.13 8.74
C LEU A 198 -3.30 6.20 9.31
N ILE A 199 -3.87 5.96 10.50
CA ILE A 199 -4.71 6.97 11.15
C ILE A 199 -3.89 8.14 11.68
N ILE A 200 -2.65 7.90 12.12
CA ILE A 200 -1.76 8.94 12.64
C ILE A 200 -1.38 9.91 11.54
N ASP A 201 -1.04 9.42 10.36
CA ASP A 201 -0.73 10.26 9.20
C ASP A 201 -1.95 11.08 8.78
N LYS A 202 -3.14 10.46 8.81
CA LYS A 202 -4.40 11.17 8.54
C LYS A 202 -4.69 12.25 9.58
N ILE A 203 -4.53 11.95 10.89
CA ILE A 203 -4.68 12.92 11.97
C ILE A 203 -3.67 14.07 11.79
N ALA A 204 -2.42 13.80 11.42
CA ALA A 204 -1.40 14.83 11.19
C ALA A 204 -1.80 15.74 10.03
N SER A 205 -2.19 15.18 8.89
CA SER A 205 -2.64 15.94 7.72
C SER A 205 -3.87 16.82 8.00
N ASP A 206 -4.87 16.25 8.68
CA ASP A 206 -6.07 17.01 9.06
C ASP A 206 -5.74 18.12 10.07
N LEU A 207 -4.82 17.84 11.00
CA LEU A 207 -4.35 18.85 11.95
C LEU A 207 -3.68 20.03 11.25
N GLU A 208 -2.83 19.79 10.25
CA GLU A 208 -2.18 20.84 9.47
C GLU A 208 -3.19 21.78 8.79
N ARG A 209 -4.31 21.23 8.32
CA ARG A 209 -5.37 22.01 7.66
C ARG A 209 -6.08 22.96 8.64
N ILE A 210 -6.38 22.46 9.86
CA ILE A 210 -7.22 23.20 10.82
C ILE A 210 -6.43 24.06 11.80
N ILE A 211 -5.15 23.70 12.08
CA ILE A 211 -4.39 24.32 13.18
C ILE A 211 -4.11 25.80 12.94
N LYS A 212 -4.11 26.26 11.67
CA LYS A 212 -3.89 27.66 11.32
C LYS A 212 -5.06 28.55 11.71
N ASP A 213 -6.27 28.04 11.52
CA ASP A 213 -7.51 28.81 11.70
C ASP A 213 -8.00 28.77 13.15
N HIS A 214 -7.54 27.80 13.95
CA HIS A 214 -7.96 27.60 15.34
C HIS A 214 -6.82 27.91 16.33
N LYS A 215 -7.07 28.77 17.33
CA LYS A 215 -6.10 29.13 18.37
C LYS A 215 -5.79 27.97 19.32
N LYS A 216 -6.77 27.11 19.56
CA LYS A 216 -6.65 25.91 20.40
C LYS A 216 -7.38 24.78 19.72
N VAL A 217 -6.73 23.64 19.63
CA VAL A 217 -7.27 22.40 19.06
C VAL A 217 -7.20 21.31 20.12
N VAL A 218 -8.32 20.63 20.29
CA VAL A 218 -8.46 19.44 21.14
C VAL A 218 -8.72 18.25 20.22
N LEU A 219 -7.93 17.21 20.35
CA LEU A 219 -8.06 15.97 19.60
C LEU A 219 -8.57 14.88 20.53
N ASN A 220 -9.78 14.38 20.27
CA ASN A 220 -10.33 13.21 20.93
C ASN A 220 -10.05 11.97 20.09
N VAL A 221 -9.52 10.93 20.71
CA VAL A 221 -9.12 9.67 20.04
C VAL A 221 -9.29 8.50 21.00
N HIS A 222 -9.29 7.28 20.45
CA HIS A 222 -9.21 6.07 21.25
C HIS A 222 -7.97 6.08 22.19
N PRO A 223 -8.01 5.53 23.41
CA PRO A 223 -6.89 5.56 24.37
C PRO A 223 -5.57 5.03 23.83
N PHE A 224 -5.60 3.99 23.02
CA PHE A 224 -4.40 3.42 22.40
C PHE A 224 -3.74 4.41 21.45
N VAL A 225 -4.49 5.10 20.61
CA VAL A 225 -3.99 6.15 19.71
C VAL A 225 -3.45 7.33 20.52
N ALA A 226 -4.15 7.74 21.59
CA ALA A 226 -3.66 8.79 22.50
C ALA A 226 -2.31 8.42 23.12
N ALA A 227 -2.16 7.18 23.59
CA ALA A 227 -0.89 6.67 24.12
C ALA A 227 0.22 6.72 23.08
N TYR A 228 -0.04 6.31 21.86
CA TYR A 228 0.95 6.35 20.76
C TYR A 228 1.37 7.77 20.43
N LEU A 229 0.44 8.71 20.32
CA LEU A 229 0.72 10.12 20.02
C LEU A 229 1.54 10.84 21.12
N THR A 230 1.40 10.37 22.37
CA THR A 230 2.04 11.00 23.54
C THR A 230 3.28 10.27 24.04
N LYS A 231 3.51 9.02 23.61
CA LYS A 231 4.63 8.18 24.04
C LYS A 231 5.96 8.62 23.37
N GLY A 232 7.06 8.43 24.11
CA GLY A 232 8.40 8.71 23.61
C GLY A 232 8.85 10.15 23.77
N PHE A 233 10.15 10.41 23.51
CA PHE A 233 10.73 11.75 23.53
C PHE A 233 11.68 11.91 22.33
N PRO A 234 11.43 12.88 21.42
CA PRO A 234 10.21 13.70 21.36
C PRO A 234 8.99 12.88 20.89
N SER A 235 7.84 13.08 21.56
CA SER A 235 6.57 12.46 21.12
C SER A 235 6.06 13.13 19.84
N LEU A 236 5.17 12.46 19.10
CA LEU A 236 4.53 13.06 17.90
C LEU A 236 3.83 14.37 18.24
N ARG A 237 3.12 14.43 19.40
CA ARG A 237 2.54 15.68 19.90
C ARG A 237 3.57 16.77 20.11
N SER A 238 4.76 16.43 20.59
CA SER A 238 5.86 17.40 20.79
C SER A 238 6.42 17.90 19.44
N LYS A 239 6.51 17.00 18.44
CA LYS A 239 6.91 17.38 17.09
C LYS A 239 5.93 18.38 16.50
N TRP A 240 4.64 18.13 16.58
CA TRP A 240 3.59 19.08 16.16
C TRP A 240 3.67 20.44 16.85
N PHE A 241 4.03 20.45 18.15
CA PHE A 241 4.24 21.71 18.86
C PHE A 241 5.43 22.49 18.31
N PHE A 242 6.56 21.84 18.03
CA PHE A 242 7.72 22.50 17.45
C PHE A 242 7.44 23.05 16.06
N GLU A 243 6.68 22.32 15.26
CA GLU A 243 6.32 22.68 13.89
C GLU A 243 5.30 23.83 13.84
N HIS A 244 4.19 23.70 14.54
CA HIS A 244 3.06 24.64 14.44
C HIS A 244 3.03 25.70 15.53
N LYS A 245 3.92 25.62 16.53
CA LYS A 245 3.95 26.52 17.72
C LYS A 245 2.64 26.54 18.50
N LYS A 246 1.79 25.52 18.34
CA LYS A 246 0.51 25.37 19.02
C LYS A 246 0.44 24.00 19.70
N TRP A 247 0.01 23.99 20.97
CA TRP A 247 -0.14 22.75 21.71
C TRP A 247 -1.50 22.10 21.48
N VAL A 248 -1.47 20.88 20.93
CA VAL A 248 -2.69 20.08 20.74
C VAL A 248 -2.97 19.29 21.99
N LYS A 249 -4.16 19.50 22.59
CA LYS A 249 -4.63 18.73 23.73
C LYS A 249 -5.22 17.41 23.24
N ILE A 250 -4.61 16.29 23.62
CA ILE A 250 -5.12 14.94 23.28
C ILE A 250 -5.93 14.41 24.47
N ILE A 251 -7.15 13.99 24.21
CA ILE A 251 -8.08 13.43 25.20
C ILE A 251 -8.46 12.02 24.78
N PRO A 252 -8.11 10.99 25.57
CA PRO A 252 -8.57 9.64 25.33
C PRO A 252 -10.07 9.52 25.57
N ARG A 253 -10.77 8.74 24.72
CA ARG A 253 -12.19 8.44 24.80
C ARG A 253 -12.42 6.95 24.65
N ASP A 254 -12.78 6.27 25.74
CA ASP A 254 -13.01 4.82 25.75
C ASP A 254 -14.23 4.41 24.91
N ALA A 255 -15.16 5.34 24.67
CA ALA A 255 -16.33 5.11 23.83
C ALA A 255 -16.04 5.17 22.33
N TYR A 256 -14.85 5.63 21.93
CA TYR A 256 -14.48 5.71 20.52
C TYR A 256 -14.02 4.35 20.00
N THR A 257 -14.36 4.08 18.76
CA THR A 257 -13.74 2.96 18.03
C THR A 257 -12.26 3.26 17.78
N TYR A 258 -11.48 2.23 17.51
CA TYR A 258 -10.02 2.33 17.45
C TYR A 258 -9.51 3.37 16.45
N LEU A 259 -10.19 3.55 15.32
CA LEU A 259 -9.83 4.49 14.26
C LEU A 259 -10.63 5.80 14.30
N GLU A 260 -11.45 5.98 15.32
CA GLU A 260 -12.29 7.16 15.46
C GLU A 260 -11.50 8.31 16.10
N TYR A 261 -11.58 9.48 15.50
CA TYR A 261 -11.02 10.70 16.03
C TYR A 261 -11.83 11.92 15.60
N HIS A 262 -11.88 12.92 16.47
CA HIS A 262 -12.57 14.16 16.23
C HIS A 262 -11.77 15.34 16.78
N PHE A 263 -11.75 16.43 16.05
CA PHE A 263 -11.17 17.68 16.48
C PHE A 263 -12.23 18.61 17.05
N PHE A 264 -11.87 19.31 18.11
CA PHE A 264 -12.74 20.28 18.77
C PHE A 264 -12.01 21.62 18.96
N ASP A 265 -12.78 22.71 18.92
CA ASP A 265 -12.28 24.02 19.25
C ASP A 265 -12.20 24.26 20.76
N LYS A 266 -11.86 25.50 21.18
CA LYS A 266 -11.80 25.88 22.59
C LYS A 266 -13.17 25.83 23.30
N GLU A 267 -14.24 26.08 22.57
CA GLU A 267 -15.61 26.12 23.04
C GLU A 267 -16.25 24.73 23.12
N GLY A 268 -15.60 23.73 22.57
CA GLY A 268 -16.09 22.35 22.55
C GLY A 268 -16.93 22.02 21.31
N ASN A 269 -16.94 22.87 20.30
CA ASN A 269 -17.60 22.57 19.02
C ASN A 269 -16.67 21.71 18.17
N GLU A 270 -17.26 20.75 17.46
CA GLU A 270 -16.50 19.89 16.54
C GLU A 270 -16.03 20.68 15.31
N ILE A 271 -14.76 20.50 14.98
CA ILE A 271 -14.14 21.08 13.77
C ILE A 271 -14.24 20.02 12.67
N ILE A 272 -15.08 20.28 11.68
CA ILE A 272 -15.20 19.40 10.51
C ILE A 272 -14.09 19.73 9.53
N VAL A 273 -13.20 18.78 9.31
CA VAL A 273 -12.15 18.89 8.29
C VAL A 273 -12.77 18.65 6.91
N LYS A 274 -12.69 19.67 6.05
CA LYS A 274 -13.24 19.62 4.69
C LYS A 274 -12.17 19.19 3.69
#